data_8242789fdad976ff73bc43072168f692
#
_entry.id   8242789fdad976ff73bc43072168f692
#
_cell.length_a   1.000
_cell.length_b   1.000
_cell.length_c   1.000
_cell.angle_alpha   90.00
_cell.angle_beta   90.00
_cell.angle_gamma   90.00
#
_symmetry.space_group_name_H-M   'P 1'
#
loop_
_entity.id
_entity.type
_entity.pdbx_description
1 polymer ?
#
loop_
_entity_poly.entity_id
_entity_poly.type
_entity_poly.pdbx_seq_one_letter_code
_entity_poly.pdbx_strand_id
1 'polypeptide(L)'
;MQSEQLIKHLNSKNVLYRKLLLALLKKTEKRNKKYGLEDNTSYNFNIRTDYSFSPYNPTMSAFMAYKAGVSVAGVCDFGTIAAANEFLSGCRTLDIFGICGFEIALKSTVLGNCTGAFYGVTKSNTSLFEPMLASYREICEDRAVKATEKINKTLSKYDLCVDYEEDVYAFTRAKKNGTITLKHVFRAVAVKIIEKYGKGRSVADFLRSELCLDIDESEYNLLCDAQNPFYLYDLIAALRKYYRETGSVTMEFPSVANYTSAAADAGLIAAYEYTCKYRWLEMETESQKAVAQFSELLDKVKTDGFNAVCLSVREYSKPALALFVEAIRKKELLVVLTQTNEYPRNMLGIDCPAEVKEYVENCALAIAGNTISIAECHSDGVFSDKTIIKCPSFEERVNLFASIGRKCK
;
A
#
# COMPACT_ATOMS: atom_id res chain seq x y z
N MET A 1 -7.98 13.02 -26.72
CA MET A 1 -7.38 11.97 -27.58
C MET A 1 -5.85 11.94 -27.53
N GLN A 2 -5.12 13.05 -27.77
CA GLN A 2 -3.64 13.03 -27.68
C GLN A 2 -3.11 12.81 -26.25
N SER A 3 -3.69 13.40 -25.22
CA SER A 3 -3.23 13.23 -23.83
C SER A 3 -3.45 11.81 -23.28
N GLU A 4 -4.54 11.17 -23.60
CA GLU A 4 -4.83 9.78 -23.17
C GLU A 4 -3.84 8.77 -23.75
N GLN A 5 -3.43 8.95 -25.00
CA GLN A 5 -2.40 8.11 -25.60
C GLN A 5 -1.03 8.34 -24.92
N LEU A 6 -0.67 9.62 -24.64
CA LEU A 6 0.57 9.94 -23.94
C LEU A 6 0.59 9.33 -22.53
N ILE A 7 -0.54 9.37 -21.81
CA ILE A 7 -0.66 8.77 -20.48
C ILE A 7 -0.41 7.25 -20.52
N LYS A 8 -0.97 6.53 -21.51
CA LYS A 8 -0.70 5.10 -21.68
C LYS A 8 0.79 4.81 -21.89
N HIS A 9 1.51 5.69 -22.57
CA HIS A 9 2.95 5.54 -22.82
C HIS A 9 3.81 5.81 -21.57
N LEU A 10 3.29 6.45 -20.50
CA LEU A 10 4.01 6.53 -19.23
C LEU A 10 4.27 5.16 -18.61
N ASN A 11 3.54 4.13 -19.01
CA ASN A 11 3.76 2.76 -18.55
C ASN A 11 4.76 1.96 -19.43
N SER A 12 5.47 2.63 -20.36
CA SER A 12 6.47 1.99 -21.23
C SER A 12 7.65 1.42 -20.43
N LYS A 13 8.40 0.48 -21.03
CA LYS A 13 9.60 -0.10 -20.39
C LYS A 13 10.80 0.86 -20.34
N ASN A 14 10.85 1.89 -21.20
CA ASN A 14 11.96 2.83 -21.33
C ASN A 14 11.83 3.99 -20.30
N VAL A 15 12.72 4.02 -19.31
CA VAL A 15 12.70 5.03 -18.21
C VAL A 15 12.95 6.44 -18.73
N LEU A 16 13.88 6.65 -19.67
CA LEU A 16 14.16 7.98 -20.22
C LEU A 16 12.96 8.54 -20.98
N TYR A 17 12.33 7.71 -21.78
CA TYR A 17 11.11 8.06 -22.51
C TYR A 17 9.98 8.45 -21.53
N ARG A 18 9.78 7.70 -20.44
CA ARG A 18 8.80 8.04 -19.39
C ARG A 18 9.08 9.40 -18.76
N LYS A 19 10.33 9.71 -18.44
CA LYS A 19 10.72 11.01 -17.85
C LYS A 19 10.41 12.19 -18.77
N LEU A 20 10.71 12.06 -20.07
CA LEU A 20 10.39 13.07 -21.06
C LEU A 20 8.88 13.29 -21.19
N LEU A 21 8.11 12.19 -21.27
CA LEU A 21 6.66 12.25 -21.31
C LEU A 21 6.06 12.89 -20.07
N LEU A 22 6.59 12.56 -18.87
CA LEU A 22 6.12 13.12 -17.61
C LEU A 22 6.27 14.65 -17.59
N ALA A 23 7.43 15.16 -18.04
CA ALA A 23 7.67 16.60 -18.14
C ALA A 23 6.73 17.29 -19.15
N LEU A 24 6.38 16.61 -20.24
CA LEU A 24 5.41 17.11 -21.23
C LEU A 24 4.00 17.11 -20.64
N LEU A 25 3.57 16.01 -20.01
CA LEU A 25 2.24 15.88 -19.41
C LEU A 25 2.02 16.86 -18.27
N LYS A 26 3.05 17.19 -17.47
CA LYS A 26 2.96 18.27 -16.47
C LYS A 26 2.51 19.60 -17.07
N LYS A 27 2.95 19.91 -18.31
CA LYS A 27 2.60 21.17 -19.00
C LYS A 27 1.19 21.15 -19.59
N THR A 28 0.71 19.97 -20.00
CA THR A 28 -0.56 19.83 -20.72
C THR A 28 -1.72 19.37 -19.83
N GLU A 29 -1.44 18.56 -18.83
CA GLU A 29 -2.44 18.02 -17.90
C GLU A 29 -2.52 18.88 -16.64
N LYS A 30 -3.70 19.42 -16.39
CA LYS A 30 -3.95 20.15 -15.15
C LYS A 30 -4.02 19.17 -13.98
N ARG A 31 -3.35 19.52 -12.89
CA ARG A 31 -3.54 18.88 -11.59
C ARG A 31 -5.02 18.99 -11.23
N ASN A 32 -5.65 17.88 -10.93
CA ASN A 32 -7.05 17.90 -10.61
C ASN A 32 -7.26 18.49 -9.20
N LYS A 33 -7.56 19.80 -9.14
CA LYS A 33 -7.96 20.47 -7.89
C LYS A 33 -9.36 20.05 -7.42
N LYS A 34 -10.06 19.23 -8.22
CA LYS A 34 -11.44 18.82 -8.05
C LYS A 34 -11.60 17.31 -8.26
N TYR A 35 -11.12 16.47 -7.38
CA TYR A 35 -11.99 15.41 -6.93
C TYR A 35 -12.86 16.08 -5.85
N GLY A 36 -14.05 16.51 -6.23
CA GLY A 36 -14.96 17.40 -5.55
C GLY A 36 -15.47 16.99 -4.18
N LEU A 37 -14.63 16.44 -3.35
CA LEU A 37 -14.87 16.20 -1.95
C LEU A 37 -14.08 17.25 -1.19
N GLU A 38 -14.75 18.18 -0.54
CA GLU A 38 -14.17 19.20 0.32
C GLU A 38 -13.29 18.61 1.42
N ASP A 39 -13.47 17.31 1.71
CA ASP A 39 -12.81 16.54 2.76
C ASP A 39 -11.60 15.73 2.33
N ASN A 40 -11.18 15.76 1.05
CA ASN A 40 -10.01 15.02 0.59
C ASN A 40 -8.71 15.57 1.21
N THR A 41 -7.88 14.63 1.69
CA THR A 41 -6.50 14.98 2.05
C THR A 41 -5.62 14.99 0.80
N SER A 42 -4.60 15.86 0.79
CA SER A 42 -3.60 15.90 -0.27
C SER A 42 -2.40 14.97 -0.01
N TYR A 43 -2.58 13.94 0.82
CA TYR A 43 -1.51 13.02 1.25
C TYR A 43 -1.92 11.58 1.04
N ASN A 44 -0.98 10.77 0.53
CA ASN A 44 -1.16 9.31 0.47
C ASN A 44 0.21 8.62 0.54
N PHE A 45 0.42 7.75 1.53
CA PHE A 45 1.68 7.07 1.77
C PHE A 45 1.68 5.59 1.36
N ASN A 46 0.60 5.06 0.79
CA ASN A 46 0.53 3.66 0.38
C ASN A 46 0.37 3.52 -1.15
N ILE A 47 1.28 4.17 -1.88
CA ILE A 47 1.32 4.10 -3.35
C ILE A 47 2.21 2.94 -3.76
N ARG A 48 1.66 2.01 -4.55
CA ARG A 48 2.33 0.82 -5.06
C ARG A 48 2.83 1.03 -6.47
N THR A 49 3.86 0.24 -6.81
CA THR A 49 4.40 0.16 -8.17
C THR A 49 4.46 -1.29 -8.66
N ASP A 50 4.86 -1.49 -9.90
CA ASP A 50 5.10 -2.81 -10.48
C ASP A 50 6.33 -3.53 -9.88
N TYR A 51 6.97 -2.94 -8.87
CA TYR A 51 8.01 -3.59 -8.07
C TYR A 51 7.45 -4.49 -6.96
N SER A 52 6.18 -4.33 -6.60
CA SER A 52 5.45 -5.30 -5.76
C SER A 52 4.23 -5.84 -6.50
N PHE A 53 3.10 -5.14 -6.51
CA PHE A 53 1.96 -5.49 -7.36
C PHE A 53 1.13 -4.24 -7.64
N SER A 54 1.24 -3.70 -8.83
CA SER A 54 0.43 -2.60 -9.35
C SER A 54 0.44 -2.63 -10.87
N PRO A 55 -0.58 -2.11 -11.54
CA PRO A 55 -0.56 -1.95 -13.00
C PRO A 55 0.41 -0.85 -13.45
N TYR A 56 0.99 -0.09 -12.53
CA TYR A 56 1.74 1.12 -12.80
C TYR A 56 3.21 0.99 -12.41
N ASN A 57 4.10 1.41 -13.31
CA ASN A 57 5.50 1.62 -12.95
C ASN A 57 5.66 2.86 -12.05
N PRO A 58 6.86 3.10 -11.45
CA PRO A 58 7.05 4.22 -10.52
C PRO A 58 6.71 5.60 -11.10
N THR A 59 7.06 5.87 -12.37
CA THR A 59 6.75 7.13 -13.05
C THR A 59 5.24 7.31 -13.21
N MET A 60 4.53 6.28 -13.63
CA MET A 60 3.07 6.32 -13.79
C MET A 60 2.38 6.45 -12.43
N SER A 61 2.87 5.78 -11.38
CA SER A 61 2.34 5.91 -10.02
C SER A 61 2.46 7.36 -9.49
N ALA A 62 3.60 8.02 -9.73
CA ALA A 62 3.77 9.44 -9.39
C ALA A 62 2.80 10.34 -10.17
N PHE A 63 2.58 10.05 -11.46
CA PHE A 63 1.62 10.80 -12.27
C PHE A 63 0.17 10.59 -11.81
N MET A 64 -0.20 9.37 -11.40
CA MET A 64 -1.52 9.10 -10.84
C MET A 64 -1.76 9.84 -9.52
N ALA A 65 -0.72 9.95 -8.67
CA ALA A 65 -0.77 10.78 -7.47
C ALA A 65 -0.99 12.27 -7.81
N TYR A 66 -0.28 12.78 -8.82
CA TYR A 66 -0.46 14.13 -9.33
C TYR A 66 -1.89 14.38 -9.81
N LYS A 67 -2.44 13.47 -10.62
CA LYS A 67 -3.81 13.56 -11.12
C LYS A 67 -4.85 13.52 -9.99
N ALA A 68 -4.59 12.77 -8.95
CA ALA A 68 -5.45 12.70 -7.75
C ALA A 68 -5.34 13.93 -6.82
N GLY A 69 -4.46 14.89 -7.13
CA GLY A 69 -4.27 16.09 -6.31
C GLY A 69 -3.38 15.88 -5.07
N VAL A 70 -2.72 14.72 -4.96
CA VAL A 70 -1.79 14.42 -3.87
C VAL A 70 -0.58 15.35 -3.94
N SER A 71 -0.22 15.99 -2.83
CA SER A 71 0.93 16.90 -2.72
C SER A 71 2.09 16.27 -1.93
N VAL A 72 1.81 15.30 -1.05
CA VAL A 72 2.81 14.46 -0.40
C VAL A 72 2.48 13.00 -0.69
N ALA A 73 3.37 12.34 -1.42
CA ALA A 73 3.16 10.99 -1.93
C ALA A 73 4.24 10.03 -1.41
N GLY A 74 3.83 8.96 -0.74
CA GLY A 74 4.74 7.90 -0.29
C GLY A 74 4.66 6.68 -1.21
N VAL A 75 5.78 6.27 -1.83
CA VAL A 75 5.89 4.93 -2.39
C VAL A 75 6.15 3.95 -1.27
N CYS A 76 5.31 2.92 -1.19
CA CYS A 76 5.38 1.92 -0.12
C CYS A 76 5.12 0.52 -0.71
N ASP A 77 6.08 0.03 -1.50
CA ASP A 77 6.00 -1.29 -2.11
C ASP A 77 6.21 -2.40 -1.08
N PHE A 78 5.61 -3.54 -1.31
CA PHE A 78 5.70 -4.70 -0.42
C PHE A 78 7.06 -5.36 -0.55
N GLY A 79 7.85 -5.37 0.55
CA GLY A 79 9.16 -6.02 0.64
C GLY A 79 10.28 -5.40 -0.20
N THR A 80 10.12 -4.17 -0.69
CA THR A 80 11.14 -3.55 -1.54
C THR A 80 11.11 -2.02 -1.49
N ILE A 81 12.28 -1.41 -1.68
CA ILE A 81 12.48 0.04 -1.86
C ILE A 81 13.04 0.36 -3.25
N ALA A 82 13.14 -0.61 -4.14
CA ALA A 82 13.81 -0.48 -5.43
C ALA A 82 13.13 0.53 -6.40
N ALA A 83 11.83 0.78 -6.23
CA ALA A 83 11.09 1.78 -7.00
C ALA A 83 11.41 3.23 -6.62
N ALA A 84 12.00 3.47 -5.43
CA ALA A 84 12.10 4.78 -4.80
C ALA A 84 12.76 5.84 -5.69
N ASN A 85 13.91 5.54 -6.27
CA ASN A 85 14.67 6.51 -7.07
C ASN A 85 13.88 7.04 -8.26
N GLU A 86 13.15 6.18 -8.97
CA GLU A 86 12.34 6.58 -10.11
C GLU A 86 11.09 7.32 -9.65
N PHE A 87 10.39 6.83 -8.64
CA PHE A 87 9.19 7.45 -8.10
C PHE A 87 9.48 8.86 -7.56
N LEU A 88 10.51 9.02 -6.72
CA LEU A 88 10.90 10.31 -6.16
C LEU A 88 11.36 11.30 -7.24
N SER A 89 12.00 10.81 -8.32
CA SER A 89 12.32 11.64 -9.48
C SER A 89 11.06 12.12 -10.20
N GLY A 90 10.05 11.25 -10.34
CA GLY A 90 8.75 11.60 -10.88
C GLY A 90 8.02 12.63 -10.03
N CYS A 91 8.01 12.45 -8.72
CA CYS A 91 7.42 13.39 -7.77
C CYS A 91 8.06 14.79 -7.88
N ARG A 92 9.39 14.87 -7.90
CA ARG A 92 10.10 16.15 -8.10
C ARG A 92 9.72 16.82 -9.42
N THR A 93 9.58 16.07 -10.50
CA THR A 93 9.14 16.60 -11.80
C THR A 93 7.74 17.20 -11.71
N LEU A 94 6.88 16.67 -10.86
CA LEU A 94 5.46 17.06 -10.72
C LEU A 94 5.18 18.04 -9.57
N ASP A 95 6.22 18.55 -8.89
CA ASP A 95 6.12 19.39 -7.68
C ASP A 95 5.32 18.69 -6.57
N ILE A 96 5.57 17.38 -6.38
CA ILE A 96 5.04 16.57 -5.29
C ILE A 96 6.20 16.26 -4.35
N PHE A 97 5.98 16.37 -3.03
CA PHE A 97 6.94 15.85 -2.07
C PHE A 97 6.84 14.32 -2.00
N GLY A 98 7.90 13.64 -2.40
CA GLY A 98 7.96 12.18 -2.41
C GLY A 98 8.61 11.60 -1.17
N ILE A 99 8.03 10.57 -0.59
CA ILE A 99 8.56 9.79 0.54
C ILE A 99 8.79 8.36 0.09
N CYS A 100 9.91 7.76 0.52
CA CYS A 100 10.15 6.34 0.36
C CYS A 100 9.77 5.60 1.65
N GLY A 101 9.05 4.50 1.48
CA GLY A 101 8.73 3.54 2.52
C GLY A 101 8.68 2.13 1.94
N PHE A 102 8.44 1.16 2.80
CA PHE A 102 8.17 -0.21 2.43
C PHE A 102 7.18 -0.84 3.40
N GLU A 103 6.46 -1.86 2.94
CA GLU A 103 5.53 -2.63 3.75
C GLU A 103 5.97 -4.09 3.78
N ILE A 104 5.82 -4.75 4.92
CA ILE A 104 6.11 -6.17 5.07
C ILE A 104 5.16 -6.86 6.06
N ALA A 105 4.95 -8.15 5.86
CA ALA A 105 4.29 -9.00 6.84
C ALA A 105 5.29 -9.46 7.91
N LEU A 106 4.88 -9.38 9.16
CA LEU A 106 5.71 -9.58 10.35
C LEU A 106 5.03 -10.53 11.34
N LYS A 107 5.81 -11.10 12.23
CA LYS A 107 5.34 -11.90 13.36
C LYS A 107 5.69 -11.20 14.67
N SER A 108 4.66 -10.95 15.46
CA SER A 108 4.76 -10.45 16.83
C SER A 108 4.41 -11.54 17.83
N THR A 109 5.03 -11.51 19.00
CA THR A 109 4.65 -12.33 20.14
C THR A 109 3.35 -11.85 20.80
N VAL A 110 3.00 -10.58 20.62
CA VAL A 110 1.86 -9.92 21.27
C VAL A 110 0.69 -9.73 20.30
N LEU A 111 0.97 -9.33 19.05
CA LEU A 111 -0.04 -9.06 18.01
C LEU A 111 -0.33 -10.29 17.12
N GLY A 112 0.53 -11.33 17.15
CA GLY A 112 0.49 -12.41 16.17
C GLY A 112 1.02 -11.97 14.80
N ASN A 113 0.44 -12.50 13.73
CA ASN A 113 0.81 -12.08 12.37
C ASN A 113 0.21 -10.70 12.09
N CYS A 114 1.05 -9.78 11.66
CA CYS A 114 0.67 -8.40 11.37
C CYS A 114 1.41 -7.86 10.14
N THR A 115 1.04 -6.68 9.71
CA THR A 115 1.73 -5.95 8.65
C THR A 115 2.25 -4.64 9.22
N GLY A 116 3.50 -4.32 8.90
CA GLY A 116 4.13 -3.05 9.23
C GLY A 116 4.49 -2.26 7.98
N ALA A 117 4.25 -0.96 8.00
CA ALA A 117 4.70 -0.02 6.99
C ALA A 117 5.73 0.95 7.61
N PHE A 118 6.84 1.16 6.92
CA PHE A 118 7.98 1.92 7.41
C PHE A 118 8.25 3.09 6.48
N TYR A 119 8.19 4.33 7.00
CA TYR A 119 8.29 5.55 6.20
C TYR A 119 9.52 6.37 6.56
N GLY A 120 10.10 7.03 5.57
CA GLY A 120 11.25 7.91 5.75
C GLY A 120 12.58 7.25 5.37
N VAL A 121 12.56 6.22 4.51
CA VAL A 121 13.80 5.65 3.97
C VAL A 121 14.49 6.70 3.10
N THR A 122 15.75 6.97 3.40
CA THR A 122 16.62 7.92 2.70
C THR A 122 17.87 7.20 2.16
N LYS A 123 18.67 7.90 1.39
CA LYS A 123 19.92 7.31 0.89
C LYS A 123 20.88 6.89 2.01
N SER A 124 20.86 7.59 3.15
CA SER A 124 21.78 7.34 4.27
C SER A 124 21.45 6.05 5.02
N ASN A 125 20.19 5.60 5.01
CA ASN A 125 19.76 4.40 5.76
C ASN A 125 19.34 3.22 4.87
N THR A 126 19.36 3.37 3.54
CA THR A 126 19.06 2.29 2.58
C THR A 126 19.88 1.03 2.82
N SER A 127 21.18 1.17 3.15
CA SER A 127 22.09 0.05 3.41
C SER A 127 21.71 -0.79 4.63
N LEU A 128 20.96 -0.22 5.57
CA LEU A 128 20.44 -0.95 6.73
C LEU A 128 19.28 -1.86 6.35
N PHE A 129 18.36 -1.36 5.52
CA PHE A 129 17.12 -2.09 5.21
C PHE A 129 17.24 -3.04 4.03
N GLU A 130 18.08 -2.75 3.02
CA GLU A 130 18.15 -3.58 1.81
C GLU A 130 18.53 -5.06 2.09
N PRO A 131 19.46 -5.40 2.98
CA PRO A 131 19.71 -6.81 3.34
C PRO A 131 18.51 -7.49 3.98
N MET A 132 17.80 -6.79 4.89
CA MET A 132 16.61 -7.32 5.54
C MET A 132 15.48 -7.57 4.54
N LEU A 133 15.30 -6.65 3.59
CA LEU A 133 14.31 -6.77 2.52
C LEU A 133 14.70 -7.83 1.49
N ALA A 134 16.00 -8.04 1.22
CA ALA A 134 16.46 -9.11 0.36
C ALA A 134 16.06 -10.48 0.92
N SER A 135 16.35 -10.75 2.19
CA SER A 135 15.93 -11.98 2.87
C SER A 135 14.41 -12.14 2.88
N TYR A 136 13.67 -11.04 3.04
CA TYR A 136 12.21 -11.09 2.98
C TYR A 136 11.68 -11.42 1.57
N ARG A 137 12.32 -10.92 0.51
CA ARG A 137 11.97 -11.26 -0.88
C ARG A 137 12.17 -12.74 -1.19
N GLU A 138 13.25 -13.35 -0.67
CA GLU A 138 13.49 -14.80 -0.79
C GLU A 138 12.34 -15.61 -0.17
N ILE A 139 11.89 -15.23 1.04
CA ILE A 139 10.73 -15.85 1.69
C ILE A 139 9.46 -15.69 0.82
N CYS A 140 9.24 -14.52 0.23
CA CYS A 140 8.09 -14.26 -0.63
C CYS A 140 8.12 -15.09 -1.92
N GLU A 141 9.30 -15.26 -2.50
CA GLU A 141 9.53 -16.07 -3.69
C GLU A 141 9.27 -17.56 -3.41
N ASP A 142 9.85 -18.13 -2.36
CA ASP A 142 9.58 -19.51 -1.92
C ASP A 142 8.08 -19.74 -1.70
N ARG A 143 7.40 -18.79 -1.07
CA ARG A 143 5.95 -18.84 -0.91
C ARG A 143 5.20 -18.88 -2.24
N ALA A 144 5.63 -18.09 -3.22
CA ALA A 144 4.98 -18.01 -4.52
C ALA A 144 5.18 -19.32 -5.30
N VAL A 145 6.38 -19.93 -5.25
CA VAL A 145 6.65 -21.26 -5.83
C VAL A 145 5.72 -22.32 -5.23
N LYS A 146 5.71 -22.45 -3.90
CA LYS A 146 4.85 -23.42 -3.18
C LYS A 146 3.36 -23.18 -3.45
N ALA A 147 2.94 -21.93 -3.57
CA ALA A 147 1.56 -21.57 -3.91
C ALA A 147 1.21 -22.01 -5.33
N THR A 148 2.11 -21.80 -6.29
CA THR A 148 1.92 -22.23 -7.68
C THR A 148 1.77 -23.74 -7.77
N GLU A 149 2.63 -24.50 -7.12
CA GLU A 149 2.54 -25.98 -7.06
C GLU A 149 1.21 -26.43 -6.45
N LYS A 150 0.77 -25.82 -5.34
CA LYS A 150 -0.48 -26.17 -4.69
C LYS A 150 -1.69 -25.86 -5.57
N ILE A 151 -1.70 -24.70 -6.21
CA ILE A 151 -2.78 -24.29 -7.12
C ILE A 151 -2.84 -25.23 -8.32
N ASN A 152 -1.70 -25.59 -8.89
CA ASN A 152 -1.63 -26.52 -10.02
C ASN A 152 -2.22 -27.88 -9.69
N LYS A 153 -1.99 -28.43 -8.49
CA LYS A 153 -2.61 -29.69 -8.04
C LYS A 153 -4.15 -29.64 -8.09
N THR A 154 -4.71 -28.48 -7.79
CA THR A 154 -6.17 -28.30 -7.79
C THR A 154 -6.72 -28.03 -9.20
N LEU A 155 -5.97 -27.23 -10.00
CA LEU A 155 -6.44 -26.78 -11.31
C LEU A 155 -6.13 -27.76 -12.44
N SER A 156 -5.22 -28.74 -12.23
CA SER A 156 -4.85 -29.74 -13.24
C SER A 156 -6.03 -30.54 -13.79
N LYS A 157 -7.04 -30.85 -12.95
CA LYS A 157 -8.27 -31.53 -13.37
C LYS A 157 -9.10 -30.73 -14.39
N TYR A 158 -8.84 -29.43 -14.49
CA TYR A 158 -9.46 -28.54 -15.47
C TYR A 158 -8.52 -28.23 -16.64
N ASP A 159 -7.40 -28.96 -16.76
CA ASP A 159 -6.38 -28.67 -17.78
C ASP A 159 -5.92 -27.21 -17.72
N LEU A 160 -5.73 -26.70 -16.51
CA LEU A 160 -5.19 -25.39 -16.20
C LEU A 160 -3.91 -25.58 -15.40
N CYS A 161 -2.79 -25.11 -15.96
CA CYS A 161 -1.49 -25.21 -15.33
C CYS A 161 -0.75 -23.88 -15.49
N VAL A 162 -0.08 -23.46 -14.43
CA VAL A 162 0.75 -22.24 -14.39
C VAL A 162 2.22 -22.67 -14.26
N ASP A 163 3.05 -22.24 -15.18
CA ASP A 163 4.50 -22.34 -15.06
C ASP A 163 5.03 -21.16 -14.24
N TYR A 164 5.83 -21.47 -13.21
CA TYR A 164 6.32 -20.44 -12.31
C TYR A 164 7.25 -19.44 -13.03
N GLU A 165 8.18 -19.93 -13.84
CA GLU A 165 9.18 -19.09 -14.51
C GLU A 165 8.56 -18.25 -15.63
N GLU A 166 7.74 -18.87 -16.46
CA GLU A 166 7.16 -18.25 -17.65
C GLU A 166 5.94 -17.39 -17.33
N ASP A 167 5.06 -17.85 -16.44
CA ASP A 167 3.76 -17.20 -16.21
C ASP A 167 3.77 -16.27 -14.98
N VAL A 168 4.66 -16.50 -13.99
CA VAL A 168 4.74 -15.70 -12.76
C VAL A 168 5.98 -14.82 -12.76
N TYR A 169 7.18 -15.43 -12.67
CA TYR A 169 8.44 -14.73 -12.49
C TYR A 169 8.73 -13.73 -13.62
N ALA A 170 8.54 -14.14 -14.88
CA ALA A 170 8.77 -13.29 -16.06
C ALA A 170 7.95 -11.99 -16.09
N PHE A 171 6.84 -11.95 -15.37
CA PHE A 171 5.95 -10.78 -15.27
C PHE A 171 6.18 -9.92 -14.04
N THR A 172 7.23 -10.18 -13.26
CA THR A 172 7.59 -9.42 -12.07
C THR A 172 8.80 -8.50 -12.30
N ARG A 173 9.15 -7.74 -11.27
CA ARG A 173 10.40 -6.96 -11.21
C ARG A 173 11.46 -7.64 -10.34
N ALA A 174 11.38 -8.95 -10.09
CA ALA A 174 12.31 -9.68 -9.22
C ALA A 174 13.78 -9.44 -9.62
N LYS A 175 14.12 -9.51 -10.92
CA LYS A 175 15.47 -9.19 -11.45
C LYS A 175 15.98 -7.76 -11.13
N LYS A 176 15.10 -6.88 -10.62
CA LYS A 176 15.40 -5.51 -10.23
C LYS A 176 15.07 -5.25 -8.76
N ASN A 177 15.22 -6.26 -7.91
CA ASN A 177 14.88 -6.22 -6.49
C ASN A 177 13.40 -5.92 -6.19
N GLY A 178 12.49 -6.24 -7.11
CA GLY A 178 11.06 -6.25 -6.85
C GLY A 178 10.65 -7.50 -6.08
N THR A 179 9.50 -7.47 -5.42
CA THR A 179 8.96 -8.57 -4.61
C THR A 179 7.93 -9.37 -5.40
N ILE A 180 8.10 -10.67 -5.42
CA ILE A 180 7.07 -11.59 -5.94
C ILE A 180 6.01 -11.78 -4.85
N THR A 181 4.78 -11.48 -5.16
CA THR A 181 3.64 -11.63 -4.25
C THR A 181 2.68 -12.71 -4.75
N LEU A 182 1.84 -13.24 -3.87
CA LEU A 182 0.79 -14.17 -4.28
C LEU A 182 -0.15 -13.60 -5.36
N LYS A 183 -0.26 -12.26 -5.45
CA LYS A 183 -1.07 -11.61 -6.49
C LYS A 183 -0.50 -11.86 -7.90
N HIS A 184 0.82 -12.03 -8.04
CA HIS A 184 1.42 -12.42 -9.32
C HIS A 184 1.03 -13.85 -9.71
N VAL A 185 0.98 -14.77 -8.74
CA VAL A 185 0.50 -16.14 -8.96
C VAL A 185 -0.97 -16.12 -9.39
N PHE A 186 -1.83 -15.38 -8.68
CA PHE A 186 -3.24 -15.25 -9.06
C PHE A 186 -3.44 -14.57 -10.42
N ARG A 187 -2.55 -13.62 -10.77
CA ARG A 187 -2.56 -13.05 -12.13
C ARG A 187 -2.28 -14.10 -13.18
N ALA A 188 -1.30 -14.96 -12.97
CA ALA A 188 -0.98 -16.04 -13.89
C ALA A 188 -2.17 -17.00 -14.05
N VAL A 189 -2.77 -17.43 -12.94
CA VAL A 189 -3.99 -18.25 -12.93
C VAL A 189 -5.13 -17.56 -13.68
N ALA A 190 -5.38 -16.28 -13.42
CA ALA A 190 -6.43 -15.51 -14.06
C ALA A 190 -6.23 -15.42 -15.58
N VAL A 191 -4.98 -15.24 -16.02
CA VAL A 191 -4.65 -15.22 -17.46
C VAL A 191 -4.95 -16.58 -18.10
N LYS A 192 -4.53 -17.71 -17.49
CA LYS A 192 -4.82 -19.05 -18.01
C LYS A 192 -6.33 -19.34 -18.08
N ILE A 193 -7.10 -18.90 -17.08
CA ILE A 193 -8.56 -19.02 -17.10
C ILE A 193 -9.16 -18.22 -18.25
N ILE A 194 -8.71 -16.97 -18.46
CA ILE A 194 -9.19 -16.12 -19.55
C ILE A 194 -8.80 -16.72 -20.91
N GLU A 195 -7.61 -17.25 -21.06
CA GLU A 195 -7.14 -17.91 -22.28
C GLU A 195 -8.01 -19.13 -22.65
N LYS A 196 -8.42 -19.91 -21.64
CA LYS A 196 -9.22 -21.12 -21.85
C LYS A 196 -10.70 -20.85 -22.05
N TYR A 197 -11.31 -19.99 -21.25
CA TYR A 197 -12.78 -19.80 -21.22
C TYR A 197 -13.24 -18.48 -21.87
N GLY A 198 -12.31 -17.59 -22.25
CA GLY A 198 -12.63 -16.23 -22.66
C GLY A 198 -12.95 -15.34 -21.44
N LYS A 199 -13.53 -14.17 -21.70
CA LYS A 199 -14.08 -13.29 -20.65
C LYS A 199 -15.59 -13.43 -20.62
N GLY A 200 -16.19 -13.10 -19.47
CA GLY A 200 -17.64 -13.04 -19.32
C GLY A 200 -18.19 -14.24 -18.57
N ARG A 201 -19.43 -14.57 -18.86
CA ARG A 201 -20.24 -15.53 -18.11
C ARG A 201 -19.58 -16.90 -17.91
N SER A 202 -18.88 -17.40 -18.91
CA SER A 202 -18.19 -18.70 -18.81
C SER A 202 -17.18 -18.77 -17.67
N VAL A 203 -16.46 -17.66 -17.41
CA VAL A 203 -15.52 -17.57 -16.28
C VAL A 203 -16.29 -17.47 -14.96
N ALA A 204 -17.35 -16.65 -14.90
CA ALA A 204 -18.16 -16.50 -13.69
C ALA A 204 -18.80 -17.83 -13.26
N ASP A 205 -19.34 -18.58 -14.24
CA ASP A 205 -19.94 -19.91 -14.01
C ASP A 205 -18.87 -20.93 -13.60
N PHE A 206 -17.68 -20.92 -14.22
CA PHE A 206 -16.56 -21.77 -13.84
C PHE A 206 -16.14 -21.54 -12.38
N LEU A 207 -16.01 -20.29 -11.95
CA LEU A 207 -15.65 -19.97 -10.58
C LEU A 207 -16.71 -20.44 -9.58
N ARG A 208 -18.00 -20.21 -9.89
CA ARG A 208 -19.11 -20.52 -8.97
C ARG A 208 -19.41 -22.01 -8.94
N SER A 209 -19.50 -22.67 -10.09
CA SER A 209 -19.98 -24.03 -10.19
C SER A 209 -18.87 -25.09 -10.10
N GLU A 210 -17.71 -24.85 -10.74
CA GLU A 210 -16.62 -25.82 -10.79
C GLU A 210 -15.62 -25.64 -9.64
N LEU A 211 -15.23 -24.39 -9.35
CA LEU A 211 -14.34 -24.07 -8.23
C LEU A 211 -15.09 -23.88 -6.93
N CYS A 212 -16.44 -23.86 -6.93
CA CYS A 212 -17.29 -23.66 -5.78
C CYS A 212 -16.91 -22.41 -4.96
N LEU A 213 -16.50 -21.32 -5.65
CA LEU A 213 -16.19 -20.06 -5.00
C LEU A 213 -17.45 -19.37 -4.52
N ASP A 214 -17.44 -18.92 -3.26
CA ASP A 214 -18.46 -18.01 -2.73
C ASP A 214 -18.23 -16.59 -3.26
N ILE A 215 -18.70 -16.34 -4.49
CA ILE A 215 -18.73 -15.02 -5.12
C ILE A 215 -20.14 -14.44 -4.99
N ASP A 216 -20.26 -13.23 -4.47
CA ASP A 216 -21.56 -12.55 -4.36
C ASP A 216 -22.08 -12.12 -5.74
N GLU A 217 -23.36 -11.68 -5.79
CA GLU A 217 -23.99 -11.28 -7.05
C GLU A 217 -23.31 -10.08 -7.72
N SER A 218 -22.73 -9.17 -6.95
CA SER A 218 -22.01 -8.02 -7.50
C SER A 218 -20.71 -8.47 -8.18
N GLU A 219 -19.94 -9.35 -7.53
CA GLU A 219 -18.73 -9.94 -8.08
C GLU A 219 -19.03 -10.80 -9.32
N TYR A 220 -20.10 -11.59 -9.26
CA TYR A 220 -20.55 -12.40 -10.38
C TYR A 220 -20.91 -11.53 -11.59
N ASN A 221 -21.69 -10.46 -11.39
CA ASN A 221 -22.06 -9.55 -12.46
C ASN A 221 -20.87 -8.82 -13.08
N LEU A 222 -19.87 -8.41 -12.26
CA LEU A 222 -18.62 -7.83 -12.75
C LEU A 222 -17.84 -8.81 -13.65
N LEU A 223 -17.86 -10.10 -13.32
CA LEU A 223 -17.20 -11.15 -14.09
C LEU A 223 -18.01 -11.61 -15.30
N CYS A 224 -19.32 -11.39 -15.35
CA CYS A 224 -20.14 -11.61 -16.53
C CYS A 224 -19.94 -10.56 -17.62
N ASP A 225 -19.48 -9.35 -17.27
CA ASP A 225 -19.23 -8.27 -18.21
C ASP A 225 -17.87 -8.45 -18.90
N ALA A 226 -17.85 -9.04 -20.10
CA ALA A 226 -16.64 -9.22 -20.89
C ALA A 226 -15.96 -7.90 -21.31
N GLN A 227 -16.70 -6.77 -21.30
CA GLN A 227 -16.19 -5.43 -21.64
C GLN A 227 -15.65 -4.68 -20.41
N ASN A 228 -15.74 -5.26 -19.22
CA ASN A 228 -15.21 -4.68 -18.00
C ASN A 228 -13.70 -4.36 -18.16
N PRO A 229 -13.28 -3.08 -18.11
CA PRO A 229 -11.89 -2.71 -18.31
C PRO A 229 -10.97 -3.19 -17.17
N PHE A 230 -11.54 -3.59 -16.05
CA PHE A 230 -10.82 -4.10 -14.88
C PHE A 230 -10.95 -5.60 -14.68
N TYR A 231 -11.46 -6.32 -15.68
CA TYR A 231 -11.78 -7.74 -15.64
C TYR A 231 -10.71 -8.62 -14.97
N LEU A 232 -9.47 -8.46 -15.41
CA LEU A 232 -8.34 -9.23 -14.87
C LEU A 232 -8.17 -9.03 -13.34
N TYR A 233 -8.33 -7.80 -12.87
CA TYR A 233 -8.17 -7.47 -11.46
C TYR A 233 -9.33 -7.95 -10.59
N ASP A 234 -10.56 -7.91 -11.13
CA ASP A 234 -11.73 -8.46 -10.46
C ASP A 234 -11.61 -10.00 -10.34
N LEU A 235 -11.12 -10.65 -11.39
CA LEU A 235 -10.82 -12.09 -11.35
C LEU A 235 -9.71 -12.45 -10.36
N ILE A 236 -8.63 -11.66 -10.29
CA ILE A 236 -7.58 -11.83 -9.27
C ILE A 236 -8.17 -11.70 -7.86
N ALA A 237 -9.07 -10.75 -7.62
CA ALA A 237 -9.71 -10.56 -6.33
C ALA A 237 -10.56 -11.78 -5.93
N ALA A 238 -11.34 -12.35 -6.85
CA ALA A 238 -12.11 -13.56 -6.63
C ALA A 238 -11.20 -14.78 -6.33
N LEU A 239 -10.13 -14.99 -7.11
CA LEU A 239 -9.18 -16.08 -6.90
C LEU A 239 -8.46 -16.01 -5.54
N ARG A 240 -8.24 -14.80 -4.99
CA ARG A 240 -7.68 -14.64 -3.64
C ARG A 240 -8.59 -15.20 -2.55
N LYS A 241 -9.91 -15.13 -2.70
CA LYS A 241 -10.86 -15.77 -1.77
C LYS A 241 -10.67 -17.28 -1.80
N TYR A 242 -10.68 -17.88 -2.99
CA TYR A 242 -10.46 -19.31 -3.19
C TYR A 242 -9.21 -19.84 -2.49
N TYR A 243 -8.08 -19.16 -2.66
CA TYR A 243 -6.84 -19.58 -2.03
C TYR A 243 -6.88 -19.52 -0.50
N ARG A 244 -7.60 -18.57 0.08
CA ARG A 244 -7.80 -18.51 1.55
C ARG A 244 -8.60 -19.71 2.05
N GLU A 245 -9.61 -20.13 1.32
CA GLU A 245 -10.50 -21.24 1.69
C GLU A 245 -9.82 -22.60 1.53
N THR A 246 -9.02 -22.78 0.49
CA THR A 246 -8.29 -24.03 0.21
C THR A 246 -7.01 -24.23 1.05
N GLY A 247 -6.71 -23.29 1.93
CA GLY A 247 -5.56 -23.32 2.84
C GLY A 247 -4.30 -22.69 2.27
N SER A 248 -3.84 -21.65 2.93
CA SER A 248 -2.62 -20.92 2.55
C SER A 248 -1.35 -21.74 2.82
N VAL A 249 -0.30 -21.45 2.07
CA VAL A 249 1.06 -21.90 2.40
C VAL A 249 1.50 -21.18 3.67
N THR A 250 1.88 -21.94 4.70
CA THR A 250 2.46 -21.37 5.92
C THR A 250 3.81 -20.77 5.62
N MET A 251 4.08 -19.62 6.21
CA MET A 251 5.30 -18.86 6.02
C MET A 251 5.82 -18.41 7.37
N GLU A 252 7.12 -18.47 7.57
CA GLU A 252 7.76 -17.85 8.72
C GLU A 252 7.98 -16.38 8.43
N PHE A 253 7.21 -15.52 9.09
CA PHE A 253 7.40 -14.09 8.99
C PHE A 253 8.55 -13.62 9.86
N PRO A 254 9.33 -12.61 9.44
CA PRO A 254 10.36 -12.02 10.27
C PRO A 254 9.75 -11.35 11.52
N SER A 255 10.56 -11.25 12.58
CA SER A 255 10.13 -10.65 13.85
C SER A 255 9.84 -9.15 13.70
N VAL A 256 8.74 -8.69 14.31
CA VAL A 256 8.42 -7.26 14.45
C VAL A 256 9.58 -6.51 15.10
N ALA A 257 10.11 -7.04 16.21
CA ALA A 257 11.15 -6.36 17.00
C ALA A 257 12.39 -6.00 16.17
N ASN A 258 12.81 -6.86 15.22
CA ASN A 258 13.95 -6.57 14.37
C ASN A 258 13.73 -5.34 13.49
N TYR A 259 12.52 -5.18 12.94
CA TYR A 259 12.20 -4.09 12.03
C TYR A 259 11.85 -2.80 12.76
N THR A 260 11.14 -2.87 13.88
CA THR A 260 10.81 -1.67 14.66
C THR A 260 12.04 -1.11 15.37
N SER A 261 12.97 -1.96 15.86
CA SER A 261 14.26 -1.52 16.39
C SER A 261 15.11 -0.84 15.31
N ALA A 262 15.28 -1.49 14.16
CA ALA A 262 16.04 -0.90 13.04
C ALA A 262 15.42 0.42 12.56
N ALA A 263 14.09 0.51 12.56
CA ALA A 263 13.37 1.73 12.22
C ALA A 263 13.62 2.85 13.25
N ALA A 264 13.59 2.52 14.54
CA ALA A 264 13.89 3.48 15.62
C ALA A 264 15.32 4.00 15.52
N ASP A 265 16.31 3.13 15.32
CA ASP A 265 17.73 3.48 15.14
C ASP A 265 17.95 4.39 13.92
N ALA A 266 17.19 4.18 12.85
CA ALA A 266 17.24 4.97 11.62
C ALA A 266 16.32 6.20 11.65
N GLY A 267 15.54 6.41 12.71
CA GLY A 267 14.58 7.48 12.86
C GLY A 267 13.34 7.38 11.97
N LEU A 268 13.04 6.19 11.41
CA LEU A 268 11.87 5.99 10.56
C LEU A 268 10.57 6.00 11.38
N ILE A 269 9.48 6.31 10.70
CA ILE A 269 8.15 6.09 11.24
C ILE A 269 7.74 4.65 10.97
N ALA A 270 7.51 3.88 12.03
CA ALA A 270 7.04 2.50 11.99
C ALA A 270 5.53 2.46 12.24
N ALA A 271 4.75 2.14 11.22
CA ALA A 271 3.30 2.13 11.27
C ALA A 271 2.74 0.70 11.26
N TYR A 272 1.87 0.39 12.20
CA TYR A 272 1.08 -0.83 12.19
C TYR A 272 -0.08 -0.71 11.21
N GLU A 273 -0.23 -1.64 10.28
CA GLU A 273 -1.36 -1.66 9.35
C GLU A 273 -2.54 -2.38 10.00
N TYR A 274 -3.54 -1.62 10.40
CA TYR A 274 -4.75 -2.16 10.99
C TYR A 274 -5.77 -2.49 9.92
N THR A 275 -6.16 -3.77 9.84
CA THR A 275 -7.27 -4.24 9.02
C THR A 275 -8.52 -4.35 9.86
N CYS A 276 -9.53 -3.55 9.57
CA CYS A 276 -10.78 -3.56 10.32
C CYS A 276 -11.55 -4.86 10.07
N LYS A 277 -11.90 -5.56 11.14
CA LYS A 277 -12.76 -6.75 11.08
C LYS A 277 -14.24 -6.38 10.90
N TYR A 278 -14.59 -5.14 11.18
CA TYR A 278 -15.95 -4.62 11.23
C TYR A 278 -16.20 -3.66 10.08
N ARG A 279 -16.30 -4.17 8.89
CA ARG A 279 -16.30 -3.40 7.63
C ARG A 279 -17.39 -2.35 7.48
N TRP A 280 -18.45 -2.35 8.24
CA TRP A 280 -19.60 -1.43 8.08
C TRP A 280 -20.25 -1.21 9.43
N LEU A 281 -19.55 -0.56 10.37
CA LEU A 281 -20.14 -0.14 11.64
C LEU A 281 -21.08 1.05 11.37
N GLU A 282 -22.37 0.77 11.23
CA GLU A 282 -23.40 1.79 11.06
C GLU A 282 -24.00 2.22 12.41
N MET A 283 -23.89 1.37 13.45
CA MET A 283 -24.50 1.63 14.76
C MET A 283 -23.49 2.19 15.76
N GLU A 284 -23.88 3.25 16.48
CA GLU A 284 -23.03 3.95 17.44
C GLU A 284 -22.52 3.06 18.58
N THR A 285 -23.38 2.19 19.11
CA THR A 285 -23.03 1.25 20.20
C THR A 285 -22.01 0.18 19.77
N GLU A 286 -22.10 -0.33 18.55
CA GLU A 286 -21.14 -1.29 18.00
C GLU A 286 -19.79 -0.61 17.72
N SER A 287 -19.83 0.63 17.24
CA SER A 287 -18.64 1.44 17.02
C SER A 287 -17.89 1.71 18.31
N GLN A 288 -18.57 2.04 19.41
CA GLN A 288 -17.95 2.28 20.72
C GLN A 288 -17.26 1.02 21.27
N LYS A 289 -17.91 -0.16 21.15
CA LYS A 289 -17.31 -1.43 21.57
C LYS A 289 -16.09 -1.78 20.72
N ALA A 290 -16.17 -1.60 19.41
CA ALA A 290 -15.04 -1.82 18.49
C ALA A 290 -13.87 -0.89 18.80
N VAL A 291 -14.13 0.39 19.10
CA VAL A 291 -13.11 1.39 19.50
C VAL A 291 -12.45 1.01 20.82
N ALA A 292 -13.20 0.50 21.81
CA ALA A 292 -12.63 0.03 23.07
C ALA A 292 -11.63 -1.13 22.84
N GLN A 293 -12.02 -2.14 22.08
CA GLN A 293 -11.14 -3.26 21.70
C GLN A 293 -9.92 -2.78 20.87
N PHE A 294 -10.12 -1.82 20.00
CA PHE A 294 -9.04 -1.21 19.24
C PHE A 294 -8.08 -0.45 20.15
N SER A 295 -8.58 0.27 21.16
CA SER A 295 -7.73 0.98 22.14
C SER A 295 -6.81 0.04 22.90
N GLU A 296 -7.27 -1.14 23.30
CA GLU A 296 -6.45 -2.20 23.90
C GLU A 296 -5.39 -2.73 22.92
N LEU A 297 -5.77 -2.88 21.63
CA LEU A 297 -4.84 -3.28 20.59
C LEU A 297 -3.72 -2.24 20.41
N LEU A 298 -4.03 -0.94 20.49
CA LEU A 298 -3.05 0.14 20.36
C LEU A 298 -1.96 0.10 21.44
N ASP A 299 -2.27 -0.36 22.65
CA ASP A 299 -1.27 -0.56 23.70
C ASP A 299 -0.27 -1.66 23.32
N LYS A 300 -0.76 -2.74 22.70
CA LYS A 300 0.09 -3.82 22.17
C LYS A 300 0.93 -3.33 20.98
N VAL A 301 0.36 -2.50 20.11
CA VAL A 301 1.05 -1.87 18.97
C VAL A 301 2.24 -1.03 19.46
N LYS A 302 2.06 -0.23 20.50
CA LYS A 302 3.15 0.54 21.13
C LYS A 302 4.21 -0.38 21.75
N THR A 303 3.80 -1.45 22.42
CA THR A 303 4.72 -2.43 23.03
C THR A 303 5.64 -3.08 21.98
N ASP A 304 5.13 -3.31 20.77
CA ASP A 304 5.89 -3.85 19.65
C ASP A 304 6.78 -2.79 18.93
N GLY A 305 6.81 -1.55 19.43
CA GLY A 305 7.67 -0.49 18.91
C GLY A 305 7.12 0.28 17.73
N PHE A 306 5.85 0.08 17.35
CA PHE A 306 5.20 0.94 16.37
C PHE A 306 4.86 2.31 16.96
N ASN A 307 5.02 3.36 16.18
CA ASN A 307 4.75 4.74 16.56
C ASN A 307 3.69 5.44 15.69
N ALA A 308 3.11 4.68 14.77
CA ALA A 308 2.02 5.12 13.90
C ALA A 308 1.05 3.95 13.60
N VAL A 309 -0.14 4.29 13.11
CA VAL A 309 -1.14 3.32 12.64
C VAL A 309 -1.65 3.71 11.27
N CYS A 310 -1.64 2.75 10.34
CA CYS A 310 -2.26 2.89 9.02
C CYS A 310 -3.71 2.42 9.06
N LEU A 311 -4.61 3.24 8.54
CA LEU A 311 -6.03 2.92 8.35
C LEU A 311 -6.37 3.05 6.87
N SER A 312 -6.90 1.97 6.27
CA SER A 312 -7.42 2.02 4.90
C SER A 312 -8.79 2.66 4.89
N VAL A 313 -8.93 3.83 4.24
CA VAL A 313 -10.18 4.60 4.22
C VAL A 313 -11.39 3.85 3.64
N ARG A 314 -11.14 2.79 2.86
CA ARG A 314 -12.22 1.97 2.27
C ARG A 314 -12.87 0.99 3.25
N GLU A 315 -12.27 0.80 4.41
CA GLU A 315 -12.73 -0.18 5.41
C GLU A 315 -13.67 0.44 6.44
N TYR A 316 -13.92 1.75 6.35
CA TYR A 316 -14.68 2.49 7.34
C TYR A 316 -15.76 3.38 6.73
N SER A 317 -16.87 3.56 7.45
CA SER A 317 -17.71 4.74 7.26
C SER A 317 -16.98 5.98 7.82
N LYS A 318 -17.32 7.19 7.35
CA LYS A 318 -16.68 8.42 7.85
C LYS A 318 -16.80 8.60 9.38
N PRO A 319 -17.96 8.39 10.02
CA PRO A 319 -18.06 8.50 11.46
C PRO A 319 -17.19 7.46 12.19
N ALA A 320 -17.16 6.21 11.73
CA ALA A 320 -16.31 5.18 12.31
C ALA A 320 -14.83 5.54 12.17
N LEU A 321 -14.40 6.01 10.98
CA LEU A 321 -13.01 6.43 10.75
C LEU A 321 -12.61 7.55 11.74
N ALA A 322 -13.45 8.54 11.96
CA ALA A 322 -13.19 9.61 12.92
C ALA A 322 -12.96 9.07 14.34
N LEU A 323 -13.78 8.12 14.81
CA LEU A 323 -13.64 7.50 16.14
C LEU A 323 -12.31 6.72 16.26
N PHE A 324 -11.91 5.98 15.22
CA PHE A 324 -10.63 5.25 15.22
C PHE A 324 -9.43 6.20 15.21
N VAL A 325 -9.50 7.29 14.44
CA VAL A 325 -8.45 8.33 14.44
C VAL A 325 -8.31 8.98 15.82
N GLU A 326 -9.41 9.32 16.50
CA GLU A 326 -9.37 9.87 17.84
C GLU A 326 -8.81 8.87 18.88
N ALA A 327 -9.08 7.57 18.73
CA ALA A 327 -8.47 6.56 19.59
C ALA A 327 -6.94 6.50 19.41
N ILE A 328 -6.46 6.59 18.16
CA ILE A 328 -5.02 6.64 17.86
C ILE A 328 -4.38 7.89 18.47
N ARG A 329 -5.02 9.06 18.31
CA ARG A 329 -4.56 10.34 18.89
C ARG A 329 -4.41 10.27 20.39
N LYS A 330 -5.40 9.71 21.11
CA LYS A 330 -5.39 9.52 22.56
C LYS A 330 -4.24 8.61 23.04
N LYS A 331 -3.74 7.74 22.18
CA LYS A 331 -2.60 6.86 22.48
C LYS A 331 -1.25 7.47 22.06
N GLU A 332 -1.23 8.74 21.64
CA GLU A 332 0.00 9.42 21.18
C GLU A 332 0.73 8.66 20.04
N LEU A 333 -0.04 8.19 19.08
CA LEU A 333 0.44 7.56 17.85
C LEU A 333 0.11 8.44 16.65
N LEU A 334 0.98 8.47 15.65
CA LEU A 334 0.64 9.10 14.36
C LEU A 334 -0.43 8.27 13.63
N VAL A 335 -1.31 8.94 12.92
CA VAL A 335 -2.26 8.29 12.01
C VAL A 335 -1.82 8.46 10.57
N VAL A 336 -1.92 7.39 9.80
CA VAL A 336 -1.66 7.38 8.35
C VAL A 336 -2.92 6.84 7.67
N LEU A 337 -3.69 7.71 7.04
CA LEU A 337 -4.76 7.26 6.17
C LEU A 337 -4.18 6.80 4.84
N THR A 338 -4.63 5.64 4.37
CA THR A 338 -4.06 5.00 3.20
C THR A 338 -5.11 4.63 2.17
N GLN A 339 -4.69 4.69 0.89
CA GLN A 339 -5.42 4.11 -0.22
C GLN A 339 -4.42 3.62 -1.27
N THR A 340 -4.47 2.32 -1.55
CA THR A 340 -3.55 1.68 -2.48
C THR A 340 -4.07 1.71 -3.91
N ASN A 341 -3.16 1.79 -4.88
CA ASN A 341 -3.42 1.70 -6.33
C ASN A 341 -3.09 0.31 -6.90
N GLU A 342 -3.15 -0.74 -6.08
CA GLU A 342 -2.92 -2.11 -6.55
C GLU A 342 -3.92 -2.54 -7.63
N TYR A 343 -5.12 -1.96 -7.61
CA TYR A 343 -6.15 -2.16 -8.61
C TYR A 343 -6.44 -0.84 -9.33
N PRO A 344 -6.61 -0.86 -10.67
CA PRO A 344 -6.82 0.36 -11.47
C PRO A 344 -8.06 1.17 -11.10
N ARG A 345 -9.08 0.53 -10.49
CA ARG A 345 -10.28 1.22 -9.99
C ARG A 345 -9.99 2.16 -8.82
N ASN A 346 -8.87 1.94 -8.14
CA ASN A 346 -8.58 2.66 -6.91
C ASN A 346 -8.02 4.03 -7.22
N MET A 347 -8.75 5.05 -6.82
CA MET A 347 -8.27 6.42 -6.85
C MET A 347 -7.34 6.65 -5.65
N LEU A 348 -6.30 7.47 -5.84
CA LEU A 348 -5.31 7.76 -4.79
C LEU A 348 -5.74 8.89 -3.84
N GLY A 349 -6.82 9.60 -4.15
CA GLY A 349 -7.37 10.60 -3.25
C GLY A 349 -7.96 9.97 -1.99
N ILE A 350 -7.70 10.57 -0.83
CA ILE A 350 -8.15 10.09 0.47
C ILE A 350 -9.30 10.96 0.95
N ASP A 351 -10.47 10.35 1.11
CA ASP A 351 -11.64 10.97 1.71
C ASP A 351 -11.51 10.91 3.25
N CYS A 352 -11.32 12.08 3.87
CA CYS A 352 -11.05 12.21 5.29
C CYS A 352 -12.23 12.90 5.99
N PRO A 353 -12.72 12.38 7.13
CA PRO A 353 -13.73 13.07 7.92
C PRO A 353 -13.25 14.47 8.36
N ALA A 354 -14.13 15.47 8.24
CA ALA A 354 -13.80 16.87 8.52
C ALA A 354 -13.31 17.08 9.98
N GLU A 355 -13.90 16.33 10.91
CA GLU A 355 -13.64 16.42 12.34
C GLU A 355 -12.19 16.09 12.73
N VAL A 356 -11.54 15.20 11.98
CA VAL A 356 -10.18 14.74 12.27
C VAL A 356 -9.17 15.18 11.21
N LYS A 357 -9.59 15.93 10.20
CA LYS A 357 -8.79 16.31 9.05
C LYS A 357 -7.51 17.04 9.43
N GLU A 358 -7.58 18.01 10.34
CA GLU A 358 -6.42 18.78 10.78
C GLU A 358 -5.37 17.89 11.43
N TYR A 359 -5.79 16.97 12.31
CA TYR A 359 -4.88 16.03 12.94
C TYR A 359 -4.23 15.09 11.96
N VAL A 360 -5.01 14.53 11.03
CA VAL A 360 -4.49 13.65 9.95
C VAL A 360 -3.47 14.38 9.08
N GLU A 361 -3.76 15.62 8.71
CA GLU A 361 -2.84 16.45 7.91
C GLU A 361 -1.55 16.77 8.67
N ASN A 362 -1.65 17.07 9.95
CA ASN A 362 -0.47 17.32 10.80
C ASN A 362 0.37 16.05 10.95
N CYS A 363 -0.23 14.87 11.12
CA CYS A 363 0.49 13.61 11.12
C CYS A 363 1.24 13.37 9.79
N ALA A 364 0.56 13.57 8.66
CA ALA A 364 1.16 13.40 7.34
C ALA A 364 2.33 14.37 7.10
N LEU A 365 2.17 15.63 7.48
CA LEU A 365 3.23 16.64 7.40
C LEU A 365 4.37 16.35 8.38
N ALA A 366 4.08 15.78 9.57
CA ALA A 366 5.11 15.39 10.51
C ALA A 366 5.96 14.23 9.95
N ILE A 367 5.37 13.27 9.24
CA ILE A 367 6.12 12.21 8.55
C ILE A 367 7.01 12.81 7.45
N ALA A 368 6.52 13.80 6.70
CA ALA A 368 7.32 14.51 5.71
C ALA A 368 8.48 15.26 6.37
N GLY A 369 8.22 16.03 7.43
CA GLY A 369 9.23 16.75 8.18
C GLY A 369 10.26 15.84 8.84
N ASN A 370 9.84 14.69 9.37
CA ASN A 370 10.72 13.64 9.87
C ASN A 370 11.68 13.14 8.79
N THR A 371 11.15 12.87 7.59
CA THR A 371 11.96 12.41 6.45
C THR A 371 13.01 13.44 6.04
N ILE A 372 12.67 14.74 6.06
CA ILE A 372 13.62 15.82 5.78
C ILE A 372 14.72 15.86 6.84
N SER A 373 14.33 15.85 8.12
CA SER A 373 15.29 15.93 9.24
C SER A 373 16.31 14.79 9.19
N ILE A 374 15.87 13.57 8.86
CA ILE A 374 16.77 12.43 8.68
C ILE A 374 17.67 12.62 7.45
N ALA A 375 17.13 13.09 6.32
CA ALA A 375 17.89 13.27 5.08
C ALA A 375 18.97 14.36 5.18
N GLU A 376 18.77 15.38 6.02
CA GLU A 376 19.73 16.47 6.28
C GLU A 376 20.76 16.11 7.35
N CYS A 377 20.88 14.83 7.71
CA CYS A 377 21.79 14.33 8.76
C CYS A 377 21.52 14.91 10.16
N HIS A 378 20.36 15.49 10.39
CA HIS A 378 19.85 15.76 11.70
C HIS A 378 19.21 14.46 12.19
N SER A 379 19.94 13.68 12.99
CA SER A 379 19.48 12.37 13.53
C SER A 379 18.26 12.45 14.45
N ASP A 380 17.65 13.61 14.57
CA ASP A 380 16.58 13.90 15.52
C ASP A 380 15.22 13.81 14.81
N GLY A 381 14.64 12.59 14.75
CA GLY A 381 13.26 12.36 14.28
C GLY A 381 12.21 12.68 15.36
N VAL A 382 10.92 12.65 15.01
CA VAL A 382 9.77 12.90 15.89
C VAL A 382 9.82 12.09 17.19
N PHE A 383 10.32 10.86 17.12
CA PHE A 383 10.37 9.91 18.23
C PHE A 383 11.79 9.69 18.77
N SER A 384 12.79 10.49 18.37
CA SER A 384 14.13 10.38 18.95
C SER A 384 14.14 10.87 20.40
N ASP A 385 14.97 10.25 21.25
CA ASP A 385 15.11 10.63 22.67
C ASP A 385 15.44 12.11 22.82
N LYS A 386 16.32 12.64 21.99
CA LYS A 386 16.68 14.06 22.01
C LYS A 386 15.50 14.97 21.73
N THR A 387 14.63 14.59 20.78
CA THR A 387 13.42 15.37 20.48
C THR A 387 12.42 15.27 21.63
N ILE A 388 12.25 14.08 22.21
CA ILE A 388 11.34 13.86 23.34
C ILE A 388 11.79 14.68 24.56
N ILE A 389 13.09 14.74 24.85
CA ILE A 389 13.64 15.55 25.97
C ILE A 389 13.39 17.04 25.74
N LYS A 390 13.60 17.53 24.51
CA LYS A 390 13.43 18.96 24.17
C LYS A 390 11.96 19.38 24.08
N CYS A 391 11.10 18.48 23.65
CA CYS A 391 9.68 18.71 23.42
C CYS A 391 8.88 17.50 23.94
N PRO A 392 8.58 17.43 25.25
CA PRO A 392 7.94 16.26 25.87
C PRO A 392 6.51 16.01 25.36
N SER A 393 5.77 17.05 25.02
CA SER A 393 4.41 16.94 24.51
C SER A 393 4.40 16.28 23.12
N PHE A 394 3.62 15.21 22.97
CA PHE A 394 3.46 14.55 21.68
C PHE A 394 2.87 15.48 20.61
N GLU A 395 1.85 16.24 20.97
CA GLU A 395 1.17 17.15 20.05
C GLU A 395 2.11 18.29 19.59
N GLU A 396 2.92 18.84 20.49
CA GLU A 396 3.94 19.84 20.15
C GLU A 396 5.00 19.26 19.20
N ARG A 397 5.47 18.03 19.44
CA ARG A 397 6.40 17.35 18.52
C ARG A 397 5.80 17.16 17.13
N VAL A 398 4.56 16.68 17.05
CA VAL A 398 3.84 16.52 15.78
C VAL A 398 3.76 17.87 15.06
N ASN A 399 3.36 18.94 15.76
CA ASN A 399 3.26 20.27 15.18
C ASN A 399 4.61 20.85 14.75
N LEU A 400 5.67 20.61 15.51
CA LEU A 400 7.05 21.01 15.15
C LEU A 400 7.47 20.38 13.83
N PHE A 401 7.37 19.06 13.72
CA PHE A 401 7.74 18.36 12.50
C PHE A 401 6.78 18.64 11.33
N ALA A 402 5.49 18.84 11.61
CA ALA A 402 4.56 19.31 10.59
C ALA A 402 4.96 20.68 10.04
N SER A 403 5.50 21.58 10.86
CA SER A 403 6.01 22.89 10.40
C SER A 403 7.20 22.75 9.44
N ILE A 404 8.08 21.76 9.68
CA ILE A 404 9.18 21.43 8.78
C ILE A 404 8.60 20.87 7.46
N GLY A 405 7.64 19.94 7.55
CA GLY A 405 7.00 19.35 6.38
C GLY A 405 6.20 20.35 5.52
N ARG A 406 5.65 21.41 6.11
CA ARG A 406 4.98 22.50 5.34
C ARG A 406 5.91 23.27 4.41
N LYS A 407 7.21 23.30 4.69
CA LYS A 407 8.21 23.95 3.82
C LYS A 407 8.41 23.22 2.50
N CYS A 408 7.84 22.02 2.34
CA CYS A 408 7.90 21.19 1.14
C CYS A 408 6.73 21.45 0.17
N LYS A 409 5.79 22.30 0.54
CA LYS A 409 4.71 22.79 -0.31
C LYS A 409 5.11 24.07 -0.98
#